data_23a419bfd2794aa7ea83514c29dc6d8f
#
_entry.id   23a419bfd2794aa7ea83514c29dc6d8f
#
_cell.length_a   1.000
_cell.length_b   1.000
_cell.length_c   1.000
_cell.angle_alpha   90.00
_cell.angle_beta   90.00
_cell.angle_gamma   90.00
#
_symmetry.space_group_name_H-M   'P 1'
#
loop_
_entity.id
_entity.type
_entity.pdbx_description
1 polymer ?
#
loop_
_entity_poly.entity_id
_entity_poly.type
_entity_poly.pdbx_seq_one_letter_code
_entity_poly.pdbx_strand_id
1 'polypeptide(L)'
;AVNVPLSIKLGEANDLVFRVKHSDSKYVITSKFQLPKIRTILPECPMVEKVILFDEVDDMKENEIYIGDVIEMGDRFLAEHEDMFIQRYKSIGPDDYANISYTSGTTADPKGILLTHRNYTANVEQAHSVIGVTPEDRMLIILPLDHCFAHVAGFYTMMSYGASIGTVPSGKSGKEALRNIPISIKELKPSVMLSVPTLAKSFKKNIENTIQKSGPVVEKLYNFALKNAIAYN
;
A
#
# COMPACT_ATOMS: atom_id res chain seq x y z
N ALA A 1 6.82 -17.23 2.22
CA ALA A 1 7.73 -16.11 1.92
C ALA A 1 7.50 -14.98 2.92
N VAL A 2 8.55 -14.21 3.22
CA VAL A 2 8.45 -12.99 4.05
C VAL A 2 8.39 -11.79 3.11
N ASN A 3 7.37 -10.97 3.25
CA ASN A 3 7.19 -9.77 2.44
C ASN A 3 8.06 -8.61 2.96
N VAL A 4 8.63 -7.82 2.05
CA VAL A 4 9.44 -6.65 2.39
C VAL A 4 8.93 -5.44 1.58
N PRO A 5 7.90 -4.73 2.07
CA PRO A 5 7.36 -3.58 1.36
C PRO A 5 8.36 -2.42 1.37
N LEU A 6 8.69 -1.92 0.19
CA LEU A 6 9.61 -0.81 0.00
C LEU A 6 8.87 0.38 -0.60
N SER A 7 9.11 1.56 -0.03
CA SER A 7 8.48 2.78 -0.52
C SER A 7 9.00 3.16 -1.91
N ILE A 8 8.09 3.46 -2.82
CA ILE A 8 8.43 4.05 -4.12
C ILE A 8 9.10 5.43 -3.99
N LYS A 9 8.99 6.06 -2.82
CA LYS A 9 9.57 7.37 -2.50
C LYS A 9 11.03 7.29 -2.08
N LEU A 10 11.59 6.09 -1.89
CA LEU A 10 13.03 5.94 -1.64
C LEU A 10 13.82 6.54 -2.79
N GLY A 11 14.41 7.72 -2.55
CA GLY A 11 15.10 8.51 -3.59
C GLY A 11 16.48 7.97 -3.90
N GLU A 12 17.20 7.53 -2.86
CA GLU A 12 18.61 7.13 -2.95
C GLU A 12 18.77 5.64 -3.24
N ALA A 13 19.65 5.32 -4.17
CA ALA A 13 19.94 3.93 -4.53
C ALA A 13 20.52 3.15 -3.33
N ASN A 14 21.38 3.80 -2.53
CA ASN A 14 22.00 3.19 -1.35
C ASN A 14 20.99 2.72 -0.31
N ASP A 15 19.91 3.47 -0.09
CA ASP A 15 18.82 3.09 0.79
C ASP A 15 18.12 1.80 0.33
N LEU A 16 17.97 1.67 -0.97
CA LEU A 16 17.34 0.50 -1.57
C LEU A 16 18.26 -0.71 -1.52
N VAL A 17 19.55 -0.52 -1.88
CA VAL A 17 20.60 -1.54 -1.75
C VAL A 17 20.69 -2.08 -0.32
N PHE A 18 20.73 -1.18 0.66
CA PHE A 18 20.78 -1.57 2.08
C PHE A 18 19.62 -2.49 2.44
N ARG A 19 18.38 -2.12 2.11
CA ARG A 19 17.18 -2.90 2.48
C ARG A 19 17.11 -4.24 1.79
N VAL A 20 17.46 -4.30 0.51
CA VAL A 20 17.49 -5.54 -0.27
C VAL A 20 18.54 -6.50 0.29
N LYS A 21 19.75 -6.00 0.60
CA LYS A 21 20.82 -6.81 1.21
C LYS A 21 20.47 -7.25 2.63
N HIS A 22 20.03 -6.31 3.47
CA HIS A 22 19.72 -6.57 4.88
C HIS A 22 18.57 -7.56 5.07
N SER A 23 17.61 -7.57 4.15
CA SER A 23 16.49 -8.52 4.16
C SER A 23 16.79 -9.84 3.45
N ASP A 24 17.95 -9.98 2.83
CA ASP A 24 18.32 -11.12 1.97
C ASP A 24 17.24 -11.45 0.92
N SER A 25 16.67 -10.41 0.30
CA SER A 25 15.57 -10.57 -0.66
C SER A 25 16.02 -11.33 -1.91
N LYS A 26 15.37 -12.45 -2.21
CA LYS A 26 15.64 -13.28 -3.40
C LYS A 26 14.88 -12.82 -4.63
N TYR A 27 13.72 -12.21 -4.43
CA TYR A 27 12.84 -11.74 -5.50
C TYR A 27 12.48 -10.29 -5.27
N VAL A 28 12.49 -9.49 -6.34
CA VAL A 28 12.02 -8.10 -6.33
C VAL A 28 10.82 -8.01 -7.25
N ILE A 29 9.67 -7.58 -6.72
CA ILE A 29 8.46 -7.34 -7.50
C ILE A 29 8.33 -5.84 -7.73
N THR A 30 8.19 -5.40 -8.98
CA THR A 30 8.20 -3.97 -9.31
C THR A 30 7.37 -3.65 -10.55
N SER A 31 7.06 -2.36 -10.75
CA SER A 31 6.44 -1.85 -11.98
C SER A 31 7.51 -1.36 -12.96
N LYS A 32 7.14 -1.23 -14.24
CA LYS A 32 8.03 -0.66 -15.26
C LYS A 32 8.55 0.74 -14.91
N PHE A 33 7.80 1.51 -14.13
CA PHE A 33 8.22 2.86 -13.71
C PHE A 33 9.38 2.86 -12.72
N GLN A 34 9.50 1.82 -11.89
CA GLN A 34 10.58 1.66 -10.92
C GLN A 34 11.72 0.77 -11.43
N LEU A 35 11.50 0.03 -12.51
CA LEU A 35 12.47 -0.91 -13.08
C LEU A 35 13.85 -0.28 -13.35
N PRO A 36 13.99 0.93 -13.94
CA PRO A 36 15.29 1.54 -14.13
C PRO A 36 16.10 1.67 -12.83
N LYS A 37 15.41 2.04 -11.72
CA LYS A 37 16.04 2.13 -10.40
C LYS A 37 16.44 0.76 -9.87
N ILE A 38 15.60 -0.25 -10.05
CA ILE A 38 15.93 -1.63 -9.64
C ILE A 38 17.16 -2.12 -10.41
N ARG A 39 17.21 -1.94 -11.73
CA ARG A 39 18.36 -2.32 -12.55
C ARG A 39 19.67 -1.69 -12.10
N THR A 40 19.66 -0.46 -11.58
CA THR A 40 20.88 0.21 -11.09
C THR A 40 21.45 -0.42 -9.82
N ILE A 41 20.61 -1.04 -8.98
CA ILE A 41 21.06 -1.63 -7.71
C ILE A 41 21.40 -3.12 -7.81
N LEU A 42 20.92 -3.83 -8.84
CA LEU A 42 21.15 -5.28 -8.99
C LEU A 42 22.62 -5.69 -8.95
N PRO A 43 23.59 -4.95 -9.54
CA PRO A 43 25.01 -5.33 -9.46
C PRO A 43 25.53 -5.40 -8.01
N GLU A 44 24.92 -4.64 -7.10
CA GLU A 44 25.28 -4.65 -5.69
C GLU A 44 24.46 -5.68 -4.87
N CYS A 45 23.43 -6.30 -5.46
CA CYS A 45 22.50 -7.21 -4.80
C CYS A 45 22.53 -8.61 -5.43
N PRO A 46 23.65 -9.35 -5.38
CA PRO A 46 23.82 -10.64 -6.06
C PRO A 46 22.91 -11.74 -5.53
N MET A 47 22.26 -11.55 -4.35
CA MET A 47 21.28 -12.47 -3.79
C MET A 47 19.93 -12.43 -4.51
N VAL A 48 19.66 -11.38 -5.32
CA VAL A 48 18.42 -11.28 -6.09
C VAL A 48 18.46 -12.21 -7.28
N GLU A 49 17.63 -13.24 -7.25
CA GLU A 49 17.54 -14.27 -8.28
C GLU A 49 16.69 -13.83 -9.47
N LYS A 50 15.55 -13.17 -9.20
CA LYS A 50 14.63 -12.69 -10.25
C LYS A 50 14.00 -11.36 -9.86
N VAL A 51 13.73 -10.54 -10.91
CA VAL A 51 12.89 -9.35 -10.85
C VAL A 51 11.57 -9.67 -11.55
N ILE A 52 10.46 -9.58 -10.83
CA ILE A 52 9.13 -9.86 -11.32
C ILE A 52 8.45 -8.53 -11.67
N LEU A 53 7.96 -8.39 -12.88
CA LEU A 53 7.37 -7.16 -13.40
C LEU A 53 5.86 -7.26 -13.48
N PHE A 54 5.16 -6.25 -12.95
CA PHE A 54 3.71 -6.13 -13.14
C PHE A 54 3.32 -5.77 -14.57
N ASP A 55 4.24 -5.17 -15.31
CA ASP A 55 4.02 -4.68 -16.66
C ASP A 55 4.93 -5.43 -17.66
N GLU A 56 4.45 -5.66 -18.87
CA GLU A 56 5.30 -6.09 -19.98
C GLU A 56 6.24 -4.94 -20.37
N VAL A 57 7.48 -5.28 -20.71
CA VAL A 57 8.51 -4.37 -21.21
C VAL A 57 9.24 -4.99 -22.40
N ASP A 58 9.55 -4.16 -23.42
CA ASP A 58 10.16 -4.63 -24.67
C ASP A 58 11.62 -5.07 -24.51
N ASP A 59 12.32 -4.55 -23.47
CA ASP A 59 13.75 -4.75 -23.23
C ASP A 59 14.06 -5.65 -22.00
N MET A 60 13.19 -6.66 -21.76
CA MET A 60 13.32 -7.59 -20.64
C MET A 60 14.69 -8.27 -20.59
N LYS A 61 15.31 -8.33 -19.41
CA LYS A 61 16.61 -8.96 -19.19
C LYS A 61 16.43 -10.42 -18.73
N GLU A 62 17.50 -11.22 -18.82
CA GLU A 62 17.48 -12.65 -18.47
C GLU A 62 16.97 -12.94 -17.05
N ASN A 63 17.28 -12.07 -16.10
CA ASN A 63 16.85 -12.21 -14.70
C ASN A 63 15.49 -11.54 -14.42
N GLU A 64 14.79 -11.04 -15.44
CA GLU A 64 13.47 -10.40 -15.34
C GLU A 64 12.39 -11.35 -15.88
N ILE A 65 11.19 -11.29 -15.30
CA ILE A 65 10.05 -12.11 -15.72
C ILE A 65 8.76 -11.33 -15.55
N TYR A 66 7.82 -11.48 -16.48
CA TYR A 66 6.49 -10.89 -16.37
C TYR A 66 5.64 -11.64 -15.35
N ILE A 67 4.83 -10.93 -14.57
CA ILE A 67 3.96 -11.53 -13.54
C ILE A 67 2.96 -12.54 -14.12
N GLY A 68 2.49 -12.31 -15.36
CA GLY A 68 1.61 -13.25 -16.06
C GLY A 68 2.26 -14.61 -16.24
N ASP A 69 3.54 -14.65 -16.66
CA ASP A 69 4.27 -15.90 -16.84
C ASP A 69 4.46 -16.62 -15.48
N VAL A 70 4.68 -15.87 -14.39
CA VAL A 70 4.79 -16.43 -13.04
C VAL A 70 3.46 -17.06 -12.60
N ILE A 71 2.33 -16.41 -12.91
CA ILE A 71 0.99 -16.95 -12.63
C ILE A 71 0.77 -18.24 -13.40
N GLU A 72 1.06 -18.27 -14.70
CA GLU A 72 0.95 -19.50 -15.52
C GLU A 72 1.84 -20.63 -15.02
N MET A 73 3.07 -20.32 -14.56
CA MET A 73 3.95 -21.29 -13.91
C MET A 73 3.31 -21.83 -12.63
N GLY A 74 2.69 -20.94 -11.85
CA GLY A 74 1.97 -21.30 -10.62
C GLY A 74 0.79 -22.24 -10.89
N ASP A 75 -0.02 -21.93 -11.89
CA ASP A 75 -1.18 -22.75 -12.27
C ASP A 75 -0.76 -24.15 -12.72
N ARG A 76 0.30 -24.27 -13.55
CA ARG A 76 0.86 -25.55 -13.94
C ARG A 76 1.39 -26.34 -12.75
N PHE A 77 2.14 -25.68 -11.86
CA PHE A 77 2.66 -26.31 -10.66
C PHE A 77 1.54 -26.80 -9.74
N LEU A 78 0.50 -25.99 -9.55
CA LEU A 78 -0.64 -26.35 -8.70
C LEU A 78 -1.41 -27.55 -9.26
N ALA A 79 -1.58 -27.65 -10.58
CA ALA A 79 -2.25 -28.78 -11.23
C ALA A 79 -1.51 -30.12 -11.00
N GLU A 80 -0.17 -30.08 -10.87
CA GLU A 80 0.63 -31.28 -10.67
C GLU A 80 0.97 -31.57 -9.20
N HIS A 81 0.92 -30.56 -8.32
CA HIS A 81 1.47 -30.60 -6.96
C HIS A 81 0.54 -29.97 -5.91
N GLU A 82 -0.78 -30.07 -6.07
CA GLU A 82 -1.76 -29.45 -5.17
C GLU A 82 -1.53 -29.84 -3.70
N ASP A 83 -1.28 -31.13 -3.43
CA ASP A 83 -1.03 -31.63 -2.08
C ASP A 83 0.18 -30.97 -1.41
N MET A 84 1.26 -30.76 -2.17
CA MET A 84 2.46 -30.09 -1.66
C MET A 84 2.18 -28.61 -1.35
N PHE A 85 1.41 -27.93 -2.19
CA PHE A 85 0.98 -26.55 -1.94
C PHE A 85 0.14 -26.47 -0.65
N ILE A 86 -0.86 -27.35 -0.50
CA ILE A 86 -1.74 -27.42 0.68
C ILE A 86 -0.92 -27.71 1.95
N GLN A 87 0.00 -28.68 1.92
CA GLN A 87 0.86 -28.98 3.06
C GLN A 87 1.71 -27.79 3.47
N ARG A 88 2.34 -27.11 2.51
CA ARG A 88 3.16 -25.92 2.77
C ARG A 88 2.33 -24.77 3.33
N TYR A 89 1.15 -24.52 2.77
CA TYR A 89 0.22 -23.51 3.27
C TYR A 89 -0.21 -23.81 4.72
N LYS A 90 -0.59 -25.06 5.03
CA LYS A 90 -1.01 -25.48 6.37
C LYS A 90 0.13 -25.55 7.39
N SER A 91 1.38 -25.60 6.97
CA SER A 91 2.54 -25.62 7.87
C SER A 91 2.89 -24.23 8.43
N ILE A 92 2.30 -23.16 7.90
CA ILE A 92 2.56 -21.80 8.36
C ILE A 92 1.85 -21.59 9.69
N GLY A 93 2.63 -21.30 10.73
CA GLY A 93 2.13 -21.02 12.07
C GLY A 93 2.00 -19.51 12.36
N PRO A 94 1.28 -19.18 13.42
CA PRO A 94 1.06 -17.77 13.79
C PRO A 94 2.33 -17.02 14.17
N ASP A 95 3.37 -17.72 14.61
CA ASP A 95 4.65 -17.13 15.03
C ASP A 95 5.70 -17.10 13.90
N ASP A 96 5.36 -17.61 12.71
CA ASP A 96 6.19 -17.45 11.52
C ASP A 96 6.23 -15.99 11.08
N TYR A 97 7.37 -15.58 10.52
CA TYR A 97 7.53 -14.23 10.00
C TYR A 97 6.72 -14.01 8.72
N ALA A 98 5.93 -12.95 8.72
CA ALA A 98 5.10 -12.54 7.60
C ALA A 98 5.71 -11.36 6.82
N ASN A 99 6.37 -10.45 7.53
CA ASN A 99 6.80 -9.18 6.96
C ASN A 99 8.04 -8.60 7.65
N ILE A 100 8.85 -7.85 6.88
CA ILE A 100 9.89 -6.96 7.40
C ILE A 100 9.53 -5.52 7.05
N SER A 101 9.13 -4.73 8.03
CA SER A 101 8.81 -3.30 7.86
C SER A 101 10.00 -2.44 8.23
N TYR A 102 10.48 -1.61 7.29
CA TYR A 102 11.57 -0.69 7.56
C TYR A 102 11.07 0.66 8.08
N THR A 103 11.62 1.11 9.21
CA THR A 103 11.40 2.46 9.71
C THR A 103 12.46 3.41 9.17
N SER A 104 12.07 4.66 8.89
CA SER A 104 13.02 5.72 8.61
C SER A 104 13.75 6.08 9.90
N GLY A 105 15.00 5.64 10.05
CA GLY A 105 15.88 6.08 11.13
C GLY A 105 16.20 7.58 10.97
N THR A 106 16.14 8.34 12.06
CA THR A 106 16.48 9.77 12.04
C THR A 106 17.99 10.04 12.09
N THR A 107 18.81 9.02 12.42
CA THR A 107 20.25 9.20 12.70
C THR A 107 21.15 8.00 12.38
N ALA A 108 20.59 6.92 11.83
CA ALA A 108 21.30 5.68 11.54
C ALA A 108 20.60 4.91 10.39
N ASP A 109 21.20 3.81 9.97
CA ASP A 109 20.61 2.91 8.98
C ASP A 109 19.16 2.51 9.36
N PRO A 110 18.29 2.32 8.35
CA PRO A 110 16.90 1.91 8.59
C PRO A 110 16.83 0.60 9.37
N LYS A 111 15.92 0.51 10.34
CA LYS A 111 15.71 -0.70 11.12
C LYS A 111 14.61 -1.56 10.47
N GLY A 112 14.93 -2.83 10.19
CA GLY A 112 13.97 -3.83 9.76
C GLY A 112 13.23 -4.44 10.95
N ILE A 113 11.93 -4.19 11.06
CA ILE A 113 11.08 -4.76 12.11
C ILE A 113 10.45 -6.03 11.57
N LEU A 114 10.77 -7.16 12.20
CA LEU A 114 10.17 -8.46 11.90
C LEU A 114 8.77 -8.53 12.50
N LEU A 115 7.79 -8.82 11.66
CA LEU A 115 6.39 -8.99 12.07
C LEU A 115 5.93 -10.41 11.75
N THR A 116 5.30 -11.06 12.72
CA THR A 116 4.74 -12.41 12.57
C THR A 116 3.29 -12.35 12.06
N HIS A 117 2.76 -13.49 11.61
CA HIS A 117 1.34 -13.62 11.28
C HIS A 117 0.45 -13.26 12.48
N ARG A 118 0.85 -13.64 13.70
CA ARG A 118 0.14 -13.29 14.95
C ARG A 118 0.06 -11.77 15.16
N ASN A 119 1.13 -11.02 14.85
CA ASN A 119 1.10 -9.57 14.96
C ASN A 119 0.03 -8.96 14.04
N TYR A 120 -0.08 -9.48 12.81
CA TYR A 120 -1.09 -9.01 11.85
C TYR A 120 -2.50 -9.37 12.29
N THR A 121 -2.77 -10.64 12.63
CA THR A 121 -4.12 -11.08 13.01
C THR A 121 -4.62 -10.36 14.26
N ALA A 122 -3.78 -10.22 15.30
CA ALA A 122 -4.14 -9.46 16.51
C ALA A 122 -4.46 -7.98 16.21
N ASN A 123 -3.68 -7.34 15.34
CA ASN A 123 -3.95 -5.96 14.94
C ASN A 123 -5.22 -5.81 14.08
N VAL A 124 -5.55 -6.81 13.24
CA VAL A 124 -6.80 -6.84 12.48
C VAL A 124 -8.00 -6.89 13.43
N GLU A 125 -7.97 -7.76 14.44
CA GLU A 125 -9.02 -7.86 15.46
C GLU A 125 -9.16 -6.55 16.25
N GLN A 126 -8.04 -5.94 16.66
CA GLN A 126 -8.04 -4.64 17.35
C GLN A 126 -8.62 -3.53 16.47
N ALA A 127 -8.22 -3.45 15.21
CA ALA A 127 -8.74 -2.46 14.27
C ALA A 127 -10.26 -2.62 14.07
N HIS A 128 -10.73 -3.86 13.89
CA HIS A 128 -12.15 -4.14 13.78
C HIS A 128 -12.93 -3.74 15.04
N SER A 129 -12.40 -4.02 16.23
CA SER A 129 -13.05 -3.64 17.50
C SER A 129 -13.29 -2.14 17.65
N VAL A 130 -12.49 -1.33 16.97
CA VAL A 130 -12.59 0.16 16.99
C VAL A 130 -13.44 0.67 15.84
N ILE A 131 -13.26 0.12 14.61
CA ILE A 131 -13.88 0.65 13.38
C ILE A 131 -15.25 -0.02 13.13
N GLY A 132 -15.42 -1.28 13.53
CA GLY A 132 -16.65 -2.04 13.31
C GLY A 132 -16.94 -2.33 11.83
N VAL A 133 -15.93 -2.77 11.08
CA VAL A 133 -16.03 -3.04 9.64
C VAL A 133 -17.05 -4.13 9.30
N THR A 134 -17.84 -3.91 8.26
CA THR A 134 -18.84 -4.83 7.74
C THR A 134 -18.64 -5.08 6.23
N PRO A 135 -19.26 -6.12 5.64
CA PRO A 135 -19.18 -6.37 4.19
C PRO A 135 -19.74 -5.24 3.31
N GLU A 136 -20.61 -4.39 3.86
CA GLU A 136 -21.18 -3.23 3.16
C GLU A 136 -20.21 -2.07 3.05
N ASP A 137 -19.13 -2.11 3.83
CA ASP A 137 -18.15 -1.04 3.84
C ASP A 137 -17.29 -1.01 2.59
N ARG A 138 -16.88 0.20 2.24
CA ARG A 138 -15.98 0.49 1.11
C ARG A 138 -14.85 1.38 1.60
N MET A 139 -13.64 0.82 1.61
CA MET A 139 -12.41 1.53 1.97
C MET A 139 -11.79 2.16 0.73
N LEU A 140 -11.46 3.45 0.77
CA LEU A 140 -10.53 4.05 -0.19
C LEU A 140 -9.15 4.17 0.44
N ILE A 141 -8.19 3.40 -0.09
CA ILE A 141 -6.80 3.45 0.34
C ILE A 141 -6.10 4.63 -0.34
N ILE A 142 -5.70 5.60 0.47
CA ILE A 142 -4.96 6.80 0.06
C ILE A 142 -3.57 6.90 0.70
N LEU A 143 -3.33 6.13 1.75
CA LEU A 143 -2.04 6.04 2.42
C LEU A 143 -1.17 4.97 1.76
N PRO A 144 0.16 5.14 1.76
CA PRO A 144 1.08 4.13 1.23
C PRO A 144 0.97 2.80 1.98
N LEU A 145 0.90 1.69 1.24
CA LEU A 145 0.81 0.34 1.82
C LEU A 145 2.16 -0.20 2.35
N ASP A 146 3.26 0.50 2.11
CA ASP A 146 4.55 0.23 2.75
C ASP A 146 4.56 0.61 4.24
N HIS A 147 3.55 1.35 4.71
CA HIS A 147 3.37 1.67 6.12
C HIS A 147 2.38 0.70 6.78
N CYS A 148 2.77 0.09 7.91
CA CYS A 148 1.99 -0.94 8.61
C CYS A 148 0.54 -0.51 8.94
N PHE A 149 0.31 0.77 9.27
CA PHE A 149 -1.03 1.28 9.57
C PHE A 149 -2.00 1.12 8.39
N ALA A 150 -1.60 1.58 7.20
CA ALA A 150 -2.44 1.44 6.01
C ALA A 150 -2.57 -0.03 5.57
N HIS A 151 -1.50 -0.80 5.73
CA HIS A 151 -1.46 -2.21 5.39
C HIS A 151 -2.40 -3.04 6.26
N VAL A 152 -2.41 -2.83 7.59
CA VAL A 152 -3.29 -3.56 8.50
C VAL A 152 -4.72 -3.01 8.45
N ALA A 153 -4.92 -1.75 8.85
CA ALA A 153 -6.25 -1.20 9.02
C ALA A 153 -6.96 -0.90 7.68
N GLY A 154 -6.20 -0.56 6.62
CA GLY A 154 -6.75 -0.26 5.30
C GLY A 154 -6.96 -1.47 4.41
N PHE A 155 -6.08 -2.48 4.50
CA PHE A 155 -6.12 -3.63 3.60
C PHE A 155 -6.57 -4.91 4.32
N TYR A 156 -5.79 -5.41 5.27
CA TYR A 156 -6.09 -6.70 5.89
C TYR A 156 -7.37 -6.70 6.70
N THR A 157 -7.68 -5.63 7.45
CA THR A 157 -8.94 -5.56 8.21
C THR A 157 -10.13 -5.58 7.25
N MET A 158 -10.11 -4.79 6.19
CA MET A 158 -11.19 -4.76 5.21
C MET A 158 -11.38 -6.12 4.55
N MET A 159 -10.30 -6.75 4.11
CA MET A 159 -10.32 -8.08 3.49
C MET A 159 -10.87 -9.15 4.45
N SER A 160 -10.45 -9.13 5.71
CA SER A 160 -10.87 -10.13 6.71
C SER A 160 -12.36 -10.08 7.04
N TYR A 161 -12.98 -8.93 6.91
CA TYR A 161 -14.41 -8.73 7.18
C TYR A 161 -15.25 -8.55 5.91
N GLY A 162 -14.71 -8.89 4.75
CA GLY A 162 -15.44 -8.93 3.48
C GLY A 162 -15.79 -7.57 2.89
N ALA A 163 -15.21 -6.48 3.39
CA ALA A 163 -15.42 -5.13 2.86
C ALA A 163 -14.71 -4.92 1.52
N SER A 164 -15.24 -4.02 0.71
CA SER A 164 -14.64 -3.64 -0.57
C SER A 164 -13.45 -2.69 -0.37
N ILE A 165 -12.42 -2.83 -1.21
CA ILE A 165 -11.24 -1.98 -1.19
C ILE A 165 -11.05 -1.33 -2.56
N GLY A 166 -10.93 -0.01 -2.58
CA GLY A 166 -10.51 0.75 -3.74
C GLY A 166 -9.18 1.46 -3.49
N THR A 167 -8.42 1.67 -4.55
CA THR A 167 -7.14 2.39 -4.50
C THR A 167 -7.20 3.62 -5.40
N VAL A 168 -6.40 4.63 -5.06
CA VAL A 168 -6.24 5.82 -5.89
C VAL A 168 -5.21 5.55 -6.98
N PRO A 169 -5.50 5.82 -8.27
CA PRO A 169 -4.50 5.74 -9.31
C PRO A 169 -3.28 6.60 -8.99
N SER A 170 -2.10 6.02 -9.01
CA SER A 170 -0.85 6.70 -8.61
C SER A 170 -0.47 7.86 -9.54
N GLY A 171 -0.91 7.81 -10.81
CA GLY A 171 -0.50 8.80 -11.81
C GLY A 171 1.01 8.79 -12.08
N LYS A 172 1.47 9.79 -12.83
CA LYS A 172 2.90 9.97 -13.17
C LYS A 172 3.68 10.72 -12.08
N SER A 173 3.00 11.28 -11.09
CA SER A 173 3.61 12.06 -10.01
C SER A 173 2.74 12.06 -8.74
N GLY A 174 3.35 12.35 -7.59
CA GLY A 174 2.63 12.50 -6.33
C GLY A 174 1.56 13.62 -6.35
N LYS A 175 1.76 14.68 -7.17
CA LYS A 175 0.76 15.73 -7.38
C LYS A 175 -0.46 15.21 -8.14
N GLU A 176 -0.26 14.35 -9.11
CA GLU A 176 -1.34 13.72 -9.87
C GLU A 176 -2.12 12.75 -9.01
N ALA A 177 -1.44 11.92 -8.23
CA ALA A 177 -2.07 11.05 -7.23
C ALA A 177 -2.99 11.84 -6.28
N LEU A 178 -2.53 12.98 -5.76
CA LEU A 178 -3.36 13.84 -4.91
C LEU A 178 -4.58 14.43 -5.62
N ARG A 179 -4.49 14.72 -6.93
CA ARG A 179 -5.63 15.19 -7.74
C ARG A 179 -6.64 14.07 -8.02
N ASN A 180 -6.19 12.82 -8.07
CA ASN A 180 -7.06 11.67 -8.31
C ASN A 180 -7.90 11.30 -7.08
N ILE A 181 -7.50 11.69 -5.86
CA ILE A 181 -8.25 11.35 -4.64
C ILE A 181 -9.71 11.83 -4.69
N PRO A 182 -10.05 13.12 -4.97
CA PRO A 182 -11.44 13.55 -5.06
C PRO A 182 -12.25 12.83 -6.14
N ILE A 183 -11.59 12.43 -7.24
CA ILE A 183 -12.23 11.66 -8.32
C ILE A 183 -12.59 10.27 -7.79
N SER A 184 -11.63 9.57 -7.19
CA SER A 184 -11.83 8.24 -6.61
C SER A 184 -12.87 8.24 -5.48
N ILE A 185 -12.94 9.30 -4.66
CA ILE A 185 -14.01 9.47 -3.66
C ILE A 185 -15.38 9.52 -4.33
N LYS A 186 -15.51 10.27 -5.43
CA LYS A 186 -16.77 10.38 -6.17
C LYS A 186 -17.21 9.04 -6.79
N GLU A 187 -16.27 8.30 -7.34
CA GLU A 187 -16.51 7.02 -8.02
C GLU A 187 -16.83 5.90 -7.03
N LEU A 188 -15.99 5.71 -6.02
CA LEU A 188 -16.13 4.63 -5.05
C LEU A 188 -17.21 4.92 -3.99
N LYS A 189 -17.41 6.19 -3.64
CA LYS A 189 -18.28 6.62 -2.51
C LYS A 189 -17.90 5.84 -1.24
N PRO A 190 -16.66 5.98 -0.75
CA PRO A 190 -16.18 5.18 0.37
C PRO A 190 -16.95 5.51 1.65
N SER A 191 -17.22 4.48 2.46
CA SER A 191 -17.75 4.63 3.83
C SER A 191 -16.60 4.86 4.83
N VAL A 192 -15.40 4.37 4.50
CA VAL A 192 -14.21 4.47 5.37
C VAL A 192 -13.01 4.97 4.59
N MET A 193 -12.26 5.89 5.19
CA MET A 193 -10.97 6.35 4.69
C MET A 193 -10.01 6.54 5.87
N LEU A 194 -8.79 6.00 5.72
CA LEU A 194 -7.69 6.31 6.63
C LEU A 194 -6.92 7.51 6.12
N SER A 195 -6.66 8.48 6.98
CA SER A 195 -5.99 9.72 6.60
C SER A 195 -4.94 10.15 7.63
N VAL A 196 -4.09 11.06 7.23
CA VAL A 196 -3.16 11.76 8.12
C VAL A 196 -3.59 13.21 8.28
N PRO A 197 -3.30 13.87 9.42
CA PRO A 197 -3.75 15.23 9.70
C PRO A 197 -3.41 16.25 8.61
N THR A 198 -2.25 16.11 7.99
CA THR A 198 -1.80 16.98 6.87
C THR A 198 -2.69 16.89 5.65
N LEU A 199 -3.17 15.69 5.32
CA LEU A 199 -4.07 15.48 4.18
C LEU A 199 -5.47 16.04 4.48
N ALA A 200 -5.99 15.82 5.69
CA ALA A 200 -7.26 16.39 6.13
C ALA A 200 -7.25 17.92 6.09
N LYS A 201 -6.15 18.56 6.55
CA LYS A 201 -5.96 20.02 6.44
C LYS A 201 -5.92 20.48 4.98
N SER A 202 -5.29 19.73 4.10
CA SER A 202 -5.26 20.04 2.66
C SER A 202 -6.64 19.97 2.02
N PHE A 203 -7.43 18.94 2.35
CA PHE A 203 -8.81 18.84 1.88
C PHE A 203 -9.67 20.01 2.37
N LYS A 204 -9.60 20.33 3.67
CA LYS A 204 -10.30 21.49 4.23
C LYS A 204 -9.97 22.75 3.45
N LYS A 205 -8.68 23.07 3.27
CA LYS A 205 -8.22 24.25 2.53
C LYS A 205 -8.74 24.27 1.09
N ASN A 206 -8.75 23.11 0.40
CA ASN A 206 -9.24 23.02 -0.97
C ASN A 206 -10.75 23.25 -1.05
N ILE A 207 -11.52 22.75 -0.08
CA ILE A 207 -12.97 23.00 0.03
C ILE A 207 -13.22 24.50 0.25
N GLU A 208 -12.56 25.12 1.23
CA GLU A 208 -12.69 26.54 1.54
C GLU A 208 -12.34 27.42 0.34
N ASN A 209 -11.22 27.14 -0.35
CA ASN A 209 -10.83 27.84 -1.58
C ASN A 209 -11.89 27.71 -2.70
N THR A 210 -12.51 26.55 -2.83
CA THR A 210 -13.55 26.31 -3.84
C THR A 210 -14.79 27.14 -3.52
N ILE A 211 -15.19 27.18 -2.24
CA ILE A 211 -16.34 27.97 -1.76
C ILE A 211 -16.11 29.47 -1.99
N GLN A 212 -14.93 29.99 -1.64
CA GLN A 212 -14.58 31.39 -1.89
C GLN A 212 -14.66 31.75 -3.38
N LYS A 213 -14.17 30.85 -4.26
CA LYS A 213 -14.26 31.03 -5.72
C LYS A 213 -15.70 30.99 -6.25
N SER A 214 -16.61 30.34 -5.55
CA SER A 214 -18.02 30.21 -5.93
C SER A 214 -18.85 31.47 -5.64
N GLY A 215 -18.25 32.48 -5.02
CA GLY A 215 -18.84 33.80 -4.78
C GLY A 215 -19.40 34.00 -3.37
N PRO A 216 -19.69 35.28 -3.02
CA PRO A 216 -19.97 35.67 -1.64
C PRO A 216 -21.28 35.09 -1.06
N VAL A 217 -22.24 34.75 -1.90
CA VAL A 217 -23.49 34.12 -1.46
C VAL A 217 -23.24 32.69 -0.97
N VAL A 218 -22.47 31.92 -1.73
CA VAL A 218 -22.10 30.54 -1.38
C VAL A 218 -21.24 30.51 -0.12
N GLU A 219 -20.32 31.46 0.00
CA GLU A 219 -19.45 31.59 1.18
C GLU A 219 -20.26 31.90 2.45
N LYS A 220 -21.20 32.84 2.37
CA LYS A 220 -22.10 33.15 3.50
C LYS A 220 -22.96 31.96 3.92
N LEU A 221 -23.51 31.22 2.96
CA LEU A 221 -24.31 30.04 3.23
C LEU A 221 -23.47 28.93 3.90
N TYR A 222 -22.28 28.71 3.38
CA TYR A 222 -21.33 27.76 3.97
C TYR A 222 -20.96 28.11 5.41
N ASN A 223 -20.60 29.37 5.68
CA ASN A 223 -20.22 29.83 7.01
C ASN A 223 -21.38 29.73 7.99
N PHE A 224 -22.61 30.00 7.53
CA PHE A 224 -23.82 29.83 8.34
C PHE A 224 -24.05 28.36 8.68
N ALA A 225 -23.96 27.44 7.70
CA ALA A 225 -24.12 26.02 7.90
C ALA A 225 -23.03 25.45 8.84
N LEU A 226 -21.77 25.86 8.64
CA LEU A 226 -20.64 25.44 9.47
C LEU A 226 -20.82 25.87 10.94
N LYS A 227 -21.24 27.13 11.16
CA LYS A 227 -21.50 27.64 12.51
C LYS A 227 -22.58 26.83 13.23
N ASN A 228 -23.65 26.49 12.53
CA ASN A 228 -24.74 25.69 13.11
C ASN A 228 -24.30 24.22 13.36
N ALA A 229 -23.53 23.63 12.46
CA ALA A 229 -23.00 22.29 12.66
C ALA A 229 -22.04 22.19 13.86
N ILE A 230 -21.19 23.20 14.07
CA ILE A 230 -20.31 23.27 15.26
C ILE A 230 -21.09 23.46 16.55
N ALA A 231 -22.20 24.22 16.51
CA ALA A 231 -23.04 24.45 17.69
C ALA A 231 -23.91 23.24 18.07
N TYR A 232 -24.13 22.31 17.12
CA TYR A 232 -24.93 21.10 17.34
C TYR A 232 -24.09 19.93 17.93
N ASN A 233 -22.76 19.91 17.72
CA ASN A 233 -21.82 18.94 18.27
C ASN A 233 -21.13 19.46 19.54
#